data_2062f40400d7fdaf23f2d0f7f77ee28a
#
_entry.id   2062f40400d7fdaf23f2d0f7f77ee28a
#
_cell.length_a   1.000
_cell.length_b   1.000
_cell.length_c   1.000
_cell.angle_alpha   90.00
_cell.angle_beta   90.00
_cell.angle_gamma   90.00
#
_symmetry.space_group_name_H-M   'P 1'
#
loop_
_entity.id
_entity.type
_entity.pdbx_description
1 polymer ?
#
loop_
_entity_poly.entity_id
_entity_poly.type
_entity_poly.pdbx_seq_one_letter_code
_entity_poly.pdbx_strand_id
1 'polypeptide(L)'
;MQKRWDRYGEVSWFSMAGRRWVAALGPDACQEVLQNKDRAFVNSDGWSVLIGPFFHGGLMLLDSEEHLRQRRIMQQAFTRSRLEKTVDVLNPAIASALDAWTPSDGFRAYTALKALTLNLATDIFMGGAEGTTESEIDSVKKAFVDCVQAATSVIRYRVPGTRWKRGLDGRRTLENFFRRYLPARRSRETDDLFSVLCHIESDTGQRFSDGEVIDHMIFLLMAAHDTSTITISTMMQYLGQNPQWQNRCRAESLALSTSTPSYAELDQLAGLDLVMKECLRLVAPVPVMARRAVCDTQIQDHFVPAGTYVSVVPHFTHHMPQYWPDPEHFDPERFADHRR
;
A
#
# COMPACT_ATOMS: atom_id res chain seq x y z
N MET A 1 -17.94 -14.74 0.28
CA MET A 1 -17.47 -15.14 -1.08
C MET A 1 -17.69 -16.63 -1.32
N GLN A 2 -17.48 -17.53 -0.33
CA GLN A 2 -17.67 -18.97 -0.50
C GLN A 2 -19.02 -19.36 -1.13
N LYS A 3 -20.16 -18.92 -0.55
CA LYS A 3 -21.50 -19.21 -1.13
C LYS A 3 -21.68 -18.75 -2.59
N ARG A 4 -20.92 -17.74 -3.00
CA ARG A 4 -20.94 -17.24 -4.38
C ARG A 4 -20.14 -18.17 -5.28
N TRP A 5 -18.96 -18.58 -4.84
CA TRP A 5 -18.14 -19.57 -5.52
C TRP A 5 -18.88 -20.88 -5.72
N ASP A 6 -19.47 -21.42 -4.65
CA ASP A 6 -20.20 -22.71 -4.69
C ASP A 6 -21.38 -22.69 -5.67
N ARG A 7 -22.00 -21.53 -5.87
CA ARG A 7 -23.18 -21.38 -6.71
C ARG A 7 -22.88 -20.98 -8.15
N TYR A 8 -21.87 -20.19 -8.39
CA TYR A 8 -21.63 -19.51 -9.66
C TYR A 8 -20.21 -19.72 -10.21
N GLY A 9 -19.32 -20.36 -9.47
CA GLY A 9 -17.94 -20.55 -9.87
C GLY A 9 -17.09 -19.27 -9.78
N GLU A 10 -16.07 -19.20 -10.63
CA GLU A 10 -15.04 -18.18 -10.62
C GLU A 10 -15.54 -16.79 -10.98
N VAL A 11 -16.53 -16.73 -11.86
CA VAL A 11 -17.03 -15.44 -12.39
C VAL A 11 -18.52 -15.30 -12.07
N SER A 12 -18.88 -14.19 -11.45
CA SER A 12 -20.28 -13.98 -11.10
C SER A 12 -20.66 -12.51 -10.99
N TRP A 13 -21.89 -12.19 -11.42
CA TRP A 13 -22.43 -10.84 -11.39
C TRP A 13 -22.99 -10.46 -10.01
N PHE A 14 -22.80 -9.21 -9.61
CA PHE A 14 -23.45 -8.60 -8.45
C PHE A 14 -23.68 -7.11 -8.64
N SER A 15 -24.48 -6.52 -7.77
CA SER A 15 -24.69 -5.07 -7.74
C SER A 15 -24.14 -4.49 -6.45
N MET A 16 -23.39 -3.39 -6.55
CA MET A 16 -22.89 -2.64 -5.41
C MET A 16 -22.96 -1.14 -5.72
N ALA A 17 -23.52 -0.35 -4.80
CA ALA A 17 -23.69 1.09 -4.95
C ALA A 17 -24.38 1.51 -6.28
N GLY A 18 -25.42 0.78 -6.71
CA GLY A 18 -26.17 1.04 -7.93
C GLY A 18 -25.43 0.72 -9.24
N ARG A 19 -24.27 0.06 -9.18
CA ARG A 19 -23.46 -0.31 -10.34
C ARG A 19 -23.39 -1.83 -10.50
N ARG A 20 -23.21 -2.28 -11.74
CA ARG A 20 -22.99 -3.69 -12.06
C ARG A 20 -21.51 -4.03 -11.86
N TRP A 21 -21.25 -5.10 -11.16
CA TRP A 21 -19.94 -5.64 -10.88
C TRP A 21 -19.85 -7.10 -11.27
N VAL A 22 -18.68 -7.50 -11.69
CA VAL A 22 -18.28 -8.90 -11.81
C VAL A 22 -17.27 -9.21 -10.71
N ALA A 23 -17.48 -10.29 -9.98
CA ALA A 23 -16.47 -10.85 -9.09
C ALA A 23 -15.65 -11.87 -9.86
N ALA A 24 -14.34 -11.65 -9.92
CA ALA A 24 -13.34 -12.61 -10.36
C ALA A 24 -12.74 -13.28 -9.11
N LEU A 25 -13.04 -14.54 -8.91
CA LEU A 25 -12.64 -15.36 -7.76
C LEU A 25 -11.75 -16.51 -8.26
N GLY A 26 -10.87 -17.00 -7.41
CA GLY A 26 -9.93 -18.06 -7.78
C GLY A 26 -8.74 -17.56 -8.60
N PRO A 27 -7.72 -18.41 -8.80
CA PRO A 27 -6.47 -18.00 -9.44
C PRO A 27 -6.63 -17.65 -10.90
N ASP A 28 -7.39 -18.43 -11.69
CA ASP A 28 -7.45 -18.29 -13.13
C ASP A 28 -8.17 -17.00 -13.56
N ALA A 29 -9.36 -16.75 -13.01
CA ALA A 29 -10.09 -15.50 -13.26
C ALA A 29 -9.33 -14.28 -12.75
N CYS A 30 -8.68 -14.37 -11.57
CA CYS A 30 -7.84 -13.30 -11.03
C CYS A 30 -6.63 -13.04 -11.94
N GLN A 31 -5.95 -14.09 -12.40
CA GLN A 31 -4.78 -13.98 -13.27
C GLN A 31 -5.12 -13.30 -14.59
N GLU A 32 -6.21 -13.69 -15.23
CA GLU A 32 -6.64 -13.10 -16.50
C GLU A 32 -6.88 -11.59 -16.38
N VAL A 33 -7.62 -11.16 -15.36
CA VAL A 33 -7.87 -9.73 -15.12
C VAL A 33 -6.61 -8.96 -14.75
N LEU A 34 -5.68 -9.57 -13.97
CA LEU A 34 -4.45 -8.91 -13.51
C LEU A 34 -3.38 -8.86 -14.59
N GLN A 35 -3.23 -9.90 -15.40
CA GLN A 35 -2.31 -9.89 -16.55
C GLN A 35 -2.78 -8.94 -17.64
N ASN A 36 -4.11 -8.81 -17.82
CA ASN A 36 -4.74 -7.84 -18.71
C ASN A 36 -4.07 -7.77 -20.10
N LYS A 37 -3.83 -8.93 -20.73
CA LYS A 37 -3.10 -9.05 -21.99
C LYS A 37 -3.71 -8.22 -23.11
N ASP A 38 -5.04 -8.18 -23.16
CA ASP A 38 -5.80 -7.44 -24.18
C ASP A 38 -6.04 -5.97 -23.82
N ARG A 39 -5.47 -5.51 -22.68
CA ARG A 39 -5.66 -4.15 -22.14
C ARG A 39 -7.13 -3.75 -21.98
N ALA A 40 -8.00 -4.73 -21.75
CA ALA A 40 -9.43 -4.53 -21.61
C ALA A 40 -9.85 -3.91 -20.28
N PHE A 41 -8.98 -3.94 -19.26
CA PHE A 41 -9.27 -3.48 -17.91
C PHE A 41 -8.39 -2.29 -17.51
N VAL A 42 -8.99 -1.27 -16.90
CA VAL A 42 -8.28 -0.08 -16.39
C VAL A 42 -8.39 0.01 -14.87
N ASN A 43 -7.35 0.58 -14.26
CA ASN A 43 -7.27 0.81 -12.82
C ASN A 43 -7.99 2.07 -12.41
N SER A 44 -7.76 3.17 -13.14
CA SER A 44 -8.19 4.52 -12.75
C SER A 44 -9.69 4.55 -12.46
N ASP A 45 -10.50 4.10 -13.39
CA ASP A 45 -11.96 4.09 -13.26
C ASP A 45 -12.43 3.14 -12.13
N GLY A 46 -11.75 2.00 -11.95
CA GLY A 46 -12.07 1.05 -10.89
C GLY A 46 -11.87 1.66 -9.49
N TRP A 47 -10.75 2.32 -9.27
CA TRP A 47 -10.37 2.89 -7.98
C TRP A 47 -10.89 4.30 -7.75
N SER A 48 -11.13 5.10 -8.81
CA SER A 48 -11.58 6.49 -8.68
C SER A 48 -12.89 6.63 -7.92
N VAL A 49 -13.75 5.61 -7.97
CA VAL A 49 -14.98 5.59 -7.18
C VAL A 49 -14.71 5.67 -5.67
N LEU A 50 -13.61 5.08 -5.21
CA LEU A 50 -13.25 5.01 -3.79
C LEU A 50 -12.31 6.14 -3.38
N ILE A 51 -11.18 6.24 -4.06
CA ILE A 51 -10.05 7.07 -3.63
C ILE A 51 -9.75 8.26 -4.57
N GLY A 52 -10.36 8.30 -5.76
CA GLY A 52 -10.09 9.31 -6.78
C GLY A 52 -10.07 10.75 -6.29
N PRO A 53 -11.08 11.23 -5.54
CA PRO A 53 -11.13 12.61 -5.08
C PRO A 53 -9.98 13.04 -4.15
N PHE A 54 -9.28 12.07 -3.54
CA PHE A 54 -8.24 12.33 -2.55
C PHE A 54 -6.84 11.98 -3.03
N PHE A 55 -6.71 11.05 -3.99
CA PHE A 55 -5.43 10.48 -4.43
C PHE A 55 -5.28 10.44 -5.96
N HIS A 56 -6.01 11.30 -6.68
CA HIS A 56 -5.88 11.42 -8.14
C HIS A 56 -4.43 11.76 -8.54
N GLY A 57 -4.08 11.42 -9.77
CA GLY A 57 -2.73 11.62 -10.31
C GLY A 57 -1.67 10.64 -9.78
N GLY A 58 -1.97 9.89 -8.72
CA GLY A 58 -1.08 8.84 -8.23
C GLY A 58 -1.06 7.61 -9.13
N LEU A 59 0.05 6.88 -9.13
CA LEU A 59 0.35 5.79 -10.08
C LEU A 59 -0.78 4.74 -10.20
N MET A 60 -1.46 4.41 -9.11
CA MET A 60 -2.57 3.45 -9.11
C MET A 60 -3.82 3.95 -9.84
N LEU A 61 -3.95 5.27 -10.04
CA LEU A 61 -5.08 5.91 -10.73
C LEU A 61 -4.71 6.38 -12.14
N LEU A 62 -3.66 5.82 -12.70
CA LEU A 62 -3.21 6.03 -14.07
C LEU A 62 -3.37 4.75 -14.87
N ASP A 63 -3.51 4.88 -16.18
CA ASP A 63 -3.65 3.76 -17.11
C ASP A 63 -2.75 3.91 -18.35
N SER A 64 -2.61 2.83 -19.10
CA SER A 64 -2.00 2.77 -20.40
C SER A 64 -0.59 3.42 -20.47
N GLU A 65 -0.33 4.23 -21.47
CA GLU A 65 0.99 4.83 -21.74
C GLU A 65 1.42 5.80 -20.61
N GLU A 66 0.48 6.53 -20.02
CA GLU A 66 0.77 7.44 -18.94
C GLU A 66 1.21 6.71 -17.66
N HIS A 67 0.54 5.63 -17.32
CA HIS A 67 0.96 4.75 -16.22
C HIS A 67 2.37 4.21 -16.46
N LEU A 68 2.64 3.69 -17.68
CA LEU A 68 3.95 3.13 -18.03
C LEU A 68 5.05 4.18 -17.97
N ARG A 69 4.80 5.39 -18.50
CA ARG A 69 5.73 6.50 -18.45
C ARG A 69 6.10 6.87 -17.00
N GLN A 70 5.09 7.12 -16.18
CA GLN A 70 5.31 7.53 -14.80
C GLN A 70 5.90 6.41 -13.94
N ARG A 71 5.53 5.16 -14.19
CA ARG A 71 6.12 4.00 -13.52
C ARG A 71 7.61 3.85 -13.80
N ARG A 72 8.05 4.05 -15.05
CA ARG A 72 9.49 4.00 -15.42
C ARG A 72 10.30 5.06 -14.66
N ILE A 73 9.77 6.28 -14.55
CA ILE A 73 10.41 7.33 -13.77
C ILE A 73 10.42 6.92 -12.29
N MET A 74 9.28 6.52 -11.74
CA MET A 74 9.12 6.16 -10.32
C MET A 74 10.06 5.02 -9.89
N GLN A 75 10.34 4.05 -10.75
CA GLN A 75 11.24 2.93 -10.43
C GLN A 75 12.64 3.40 -10.05
N GLN A 76 13.11 4.54 -10.57
CA GLN A 76 14.41 5.10 -10.24
C GLN A 76 14.49 5.61 -8.78
N ALA A 77 13.35 5.88 -8.14
CA ALA A 77 13.30 6.25 -6.73
C ALA A 77 13.50 5.06 -5.77
N PHE A 78 13.36 3.81 -6.26
CA PHE A 78 13.41 2.59 -5.45
C PHE A 78 14.56 1.66 -5.86
N THR A 79 15.68 2.24 -6.30
CA THR A 79 16.91 1.47 -6.57
C THR A 79 17.50 0.93 -5.26
N ARG A 80 18.29 -0.16 -5.37
CA ARG A 80 18.93 -0.77 -4.19
C ARG A 80 19.73 0.23 -3.36
N SER A 81 20.53 1.06 -4.00
CA SER A 81 21.36 2.05 -3.31
C SER A 81 20.53 3.10 -2.53
N ARG A 82 19.32 3.46 -3.02
CA ARG A 82 18.40 4.35 -2.29
C ARG A 82 17.71 3.63 -1.14
N LEU A 83 17.36 2.35 -1.31
CA LEU A 83 16.79 1.54 -0.24
C LEU A 83 17.81 1.32 0.90
N GLU A 84 19.09 1.11 0.59
CA GLU A 84 20.18 1.05 1.58
C GLU A 84 20.21 2.33 2.44
N LYS A 85 20.23 3.50 1.81
CA LYS A 85 20.15 4.78 2.54
C LYS A 85 18.87 4.95 3.37
N THR A 86 17.74 4.44 2.87
CA THR A 86 16.48 4.49 3.61
C THR A 86 16.56 3.67 4.91
N VAL A 87 17.21 2.51 4.88
CA VAL A 87 17.43 1.68 6.09
C VAL A 87 18.25 2.43 7.13
N ASP A 88 19.28 3.17 6.72
CA ASP A 88 20.12 3.98 7.62
C ASP A 88 19.33 5.07 8.35
N VAL A 89 18.31 5.64 7.69
CA VAL A 89 17.39 6.62 8.29
C VAL A 89 16.35 5.94 9.19
N LEU A 90 15.83 4.79 8.77
CA LEU A 90 14.77 4.06 9.48
C LEU A 90 15.25 3.49 10.82
N ASN A 91 16.42 2.89 10.86
CA ASN A 91 16.92 2.18 12.05
C ASN A 91 16.91 3.06 13.32
N PRO A 92 17.51 4.26 13.35
CA PRO A 92 17.51 5.09 14.55
C PRO A 92 16.11 5.61 14.90
N ALA A 93 15.28 5.90 13.92
CA ALA A 93 13.91 6.37 14.14
C ALA A 93 13.01 5.27 14.74
N ILE A 94 13.15 4.02 14.26
CA ILE A 94 12.45 2.86 14.82
C ILE A 94 12.94 2.59 16.25
N ALA A 95 14.25 2.58 16.50
CA ALA A 95 14.80 2.34 17.82
C ALA A 95 14.27 3.37 18.84
N SER A 96 14.35 4.65 18.51
CA SER A 96 13.84 5.74 19.36
C SER A 96 12.33 5.61 19.64
N ALA A 97 11.55 5.21 18.66
CA ALA A 97 10.11 5.04 18.84
C ALA A 97 9.79 3.81 19.72
N LEU A 98 10.54 2.72 19.57
CA LEU A 98 10.35 1.51 20.38
C LEU A 98 10.76 1.73 21.83
N ASP A 99 11.82 2.48 22.09
CA ASP A 99 12.26 2.86 23.45
C ASP A 99 11.21 3.66 24.21
N ALA A 100 10.36 4.40 23.50
CA ALA A 100 9.24 5.13 24.08
C ALA A 100 8.03 4.26 24.43
N TRP A 101 7.99 3.00 23.95
CA TRP A 101 6.88 2.08 24.23
C TRP A 101 6.99 1.50 25.63
N THR A 102 6.00 1.80 26.47
CA THR A 102 5.94 1.30 27.84
C THR A 102 4.99 0.11 27.91
N PRO A 103 5.47 -1.07 28.32
CA PRO A 103 4.59 -2.21 28.57
C PRO A 103 3.53 -1.86 29.62
N SER A 104 2.26 -2.01 29.26
CA SER A 104 1.12 -1.80 30.18
C SER A 104 -0.07 -2.61 29.71
N ASP A 105 -1.01 -2.90 30.61
CA ASP A 105 -2.26 -3.61 30.28
C ASP A 105 -3.13 -2.84 29.27
N GLY A 106 -2.89 -1.54 29.11
CA GLY A 106 -3.58 -0.68 28.15
C GLY A 106 -2.85 -0.45 26.83
N PHE A 107 -1.68 -1.07 26.61
CA PHE A 107 -0.92 -0.88 25.39
C PHE A 107 -1.66 -1.44 24.17
N ARG A 108 -1.90 -0.58 23.20
CA ARG A 108 -2.57 -0.94 21.94
C ARG A 108 -1.57 -0.94 20.77
N ALA A 109 -1.04 -2.11 20.45
CA ALA A 109 -0.02 -2.29 19.42
C ALA A 109 -0.40 -1.66 18.06
N TYR A 110 -1.64 -1.87 17.58
CA TYR A 110 -2.11 -1.27 16.34
C TYR A 110 -2.03 0.27 16.35
N THR A 111 -2.44 0.91 17.46
CA THR A 111 -2.40 2.37 17.56
C THR A 111 -0.96 2.89 17.58
N ALA A 112 -0.08 2.21 18.32
CA ALA A 112 1.33 2.54 18.39
C ALA A 112 2.05 2.35 17.06
N LEU A 113 1.81 1.22 16.37
CA LEU A 113 2.32 0.96 15.04
C LEU A 113 1.81 1.97 14.01
N LYS A 114 0.55 2.34 14.08
CA LYS A 114 -0.03 3.32 13.16
C LYS A 114 0.64 4.69 13.30
N ALA A 115 0.92 5.11 14.53
CA ALA A 115 1.68 6.34 14.78
C ALA A 115 3.12 6.22 14.30
N LEU A 116 3.79 5.11 14.59
CA LEU A 116 5.16 4.83 14.15
C LEU A 116 5.27 4.88 12.63
N THR A 117 4.47 4.11 11.90
CA THR A 117 4.55 4.05 10.43
C THR A 117 4.22 5.39 9.77
N LEU A 118 3.32 6.19 10.35
CA LEU A 118 3.04 7.54 9.85
C LEU A 118 4.23 8.49 10.06
N ASN A 119 4.89 8.42 11.21
CA ASN A 119 6.08 9.21 11.48
C ASN A 119 7.22 8.83 10.53
N LEU A 120 7.51 7.52 10.41
CA LEU A 120 8.54 7.03 9.49
C LEU A 120 8.28 7.43 8.03
N ALA A 121 7.03 7.30 7.57
CA ALA A 121 6.66 7.73 6.22
C ALA A 121 6.87 9.25 6.04
N THR A 122 6.55 10.05 7.05
CA THR A 122 6.76 11.50 7.03
C THR A 122 8.25 11.83 6.95
N ASP A 123 9.08 11.17 7.77
CA ASP A 123 10.53 11.41 7.82
C ASP A 123 11.22 11.02 6.50
N ILE A 124 10.90 9.83 5.96
CA ILE A 124 11.47 9.35 4.69
C ILE A 124 11.02 10.21 3.51
N PHE A 125 9.75 10.59 3.49
CA PHE A 125 9.17 11.26 2.32
C PHE A 125 9.47 12.74 2.29
N MET A 126 9.60 13.41 3.46
CA MET A 126 9.77 14.83 3.55
C MET A 126 11.14 15.27 4.12
N GLY A 127 11.99 14.30 4.50
CA GLY A 127 13.37 14.54 4.91
C GLY A 127 13.51 15.33 6.21
N GLY A 128 12.68 15.02 7.24
CA GLY A 128 12.79 15.69 8.55
C GLY A 128 12.87 17.22 8.37
N ALA A 129 11.87 17.76 7.75
CA ALA A 129 11.41 19.16 7.84
C ALA A 129 12.47 20.31 7.83
N GLU A 130 13.56 20.24 7.03
CA GLU A 130 14.32 21.47 6.82
C GLU A 130 13.37 22.57 6.33
N GLY A 131 13.14 23.58 7.21
CA GLY A 131 12.29 24.73 6.92
C GLY A 131 10.79 24.52 7.18
N THR A 132 10.35 23.36 7.72
CA THR A 132 8.96 23.13 8.16
C THR A 132 8.87 23.21 9.69
N THR A 133 7.73 23.64 10.20
CA THR A 133 7.46 23.62 11.64
C THR A 133 6.77 22.29 12.03
N GLU A 134 6.91 21.88 13.29
CA GLU A 134 6.21 20.72 13.85
C GLU A 134 4.69 20.81 13.63
N SER A 135 4.12 22.01 13.80
CA SER A 135 2.69 22.28 13.56
C SER A 135 2.28 22.06 12.09
N GLU A 136 3.14 22.37 11.13
CA GLU A 136 2.87 22.09 9.71
C GLU A 136 2.89 20.60 9.42
N ILE A 137 3.83 19.87 10.01
CA ILE A 137 3.90 18.39 9.91
C ILE A 137 2.64 17.75 10.51
N ASP A 138 2.21 18.17 11.68
CA ASP A 138 0.98 17.68 12.31
C ASP A 138 -0.25 18.00 11.46
N SER A 139 -0.30 19.17 10.84
CA SER A 139 -1.36 19.53 9.88
C SER A 139 -1.37 18.61 8.67
N VAL A 140 -0.19 18.26 8.11
CA VAL A 140 -0.05 17.31 7.01
C VAL A 140 -0.52 15.90 7.41
N LYS A 141 -0.06 15.40 8.58
CA LYS A 141 -0.49 14.09 9.11
C LYS A 141 -2.01 14.03 9.29
N LYS A 142 -2.58 15.08 9.89
CA LYS A 142 -4.04 15.18 10.06
C LYS A 142 -4.78 15.21 8.73
N ALA A 143 -4.33 16.04 7.78
CA ALA A 143 -4.92 16.16 6.46
C ALA A 143 -4.88 14.83 5.69
N PHE A 144 -3.77 14.09 5.79
CA PHE A 144 -3.63 12.77 5.23
C PHE A 144 -4.63 11.77 5.85
N VAL A 145 -4.73 11.72 7.17
CA VAL A 145 -5.70 10.84 7.87
C VAL A 145 -7.14 11.19 7.46
N ASP A 146 -7.47 12.47 7.34
CA ASP A 146 -8.79 12.91 6.87
C ASP A 146 -9.10 12.43 5.44
N CYS A 147 -8.10 12.42 4.53
CA CYS A 147 -8.24 11.85 3.17
C CYS A 147 -8.53 10.34 3.21
N VAL A 148 -7.75 9.58 3.97
CA VAL A 148 -7.92 8.12 4.08
C VAL A 148 -9.30 7.76 4.68
N GLN A 149 -9.72 8.46 5.74
CA GLN A 149 -11.04 8.24 6.35
C GLN A 149 -12.19 8.62 5.42
N ALA A 150 -12.00 9.63 4.58
CA ALA A 150 -12.99 10.05 3.62
C ALA A 150 -13.18 9.03 2.48
N ALA A 151 -12.12 8.36 2.05
CA ALA A 151 -12.16 7.34 1.01
C ALA A 151 -13.13 6.18 1.35
N THR A 152 -13.27 5.85 2.64
CA THR A 152 -14.20 4.82 3.15
C THR A 152 -15.57 5.39 3.58
N SER A 153 -15.82 6.68 3.36
CA SER A 153 -17.08 7.34 3.77
C SER A 153 -18.26 6.90 2.91
N VAL A 154 -19.37 6.60 3.58
CA VAL A 154 -20.66 6.30 2.91
C VAL A 154 -21.31 7.59 2.40
N ILE A 155 -21.26 8.66 3.21
CA ILE A 155 -21.84 9.98 2.85
C ILE A 155 -20.78 10.74 2.05
N ARG A 156 -21.01 10.92 0.74
CA ARG A 156 -20.09 11.53 -0.22
C ARG A 156 -20.54 12.91 -0.71
N TYR A 157 -21.01 13.73 0.20
CA TYR A 157 -21.44 15.10 -0.07
C TYR A 157 -20.52 16.12 0.60
N ARG A 158 -20.32 17.27 -0.07
CA ARG A 158 -19.50 18.40 0.42
C ARG A 158 -20.20 19.22 1.52
N VAL A 159 -20.77 18.53 2.51
CA VAL A 159 -21.46 19.17 3.63
C VAL A 159 -20.47 19.38 4.78
N PRO A 160 -20.44 20.57 5.42
CA PRO A 160 -19.62 20.81 6.61
C PRO A 160 -19.82 19.74 7.69
N GLY A 161 -18.76 19.35 8.37
CA GLY A 161 -18.78 18.32 9.42
C GLY A 161 -18.69 16.86 8.91
N THR A 162 -18.93 16.58 7.62
CA THR A 162 -18.80 15.23 7.09
C THR A 162 -17.33 14.81 6.90
N ARG A 163 -17.07 13.50 7.01
CA ARG A 163 -15.73 12.93 6.68
C ARG A 163 -15.33 13.26 5.25
N TRP A 164 -16.27 13.21 4.31
CA TRP A 164 -16.03 13.54 2.92
C TRP A 164 -15.49 14.95 2.72
N LYS A 165 -16.14 15.94 3.35
CA LYS A 165 -15.70 17.35 3.28
C LYS A 165 -14.31 17.54 3.89
N ARG A 166 -14.05 16.90 5.07
CA ARG A 166 -12.73 16.96 5.70
C ARG A 166 -11.64 16.38 4.80
N GLY A 167 -11.91 15.24 4.14
CA GLY A 167 -10.95 14.67 3.20
C GLY A 167 -10.65 15.57 2.00
N LEU A 168 -11.67 16.23 1.43
CA LEU A 168 -11.46 17.19 0.34
C LEU A 168 -10.64 18.42 0.78
N ASP A 169 -10.85 18.88 2.01
CA ASP A 169 -10.04 19.96 2.59
C ASP A 169 -8.62 19.46 2.91
N GLY A 170 -8.51 18.23 3.41
CA GLY A 170 -7.23 17.55 3.65
C GLY A 170 -6.40 17.44 2.37
N ARG A 171 -6.99 17.02 1.25
CA ARG A 171 -6.29 16.98 -0.04
C ARG A 171 -5.73 18.35 -0.43
N ARG A 172 -6.51 19.42 -0.28
CA ARG A 172 -6.04 20.79 -0.56
C ARG A 172 -4.89 21.20 0.36
N THR A 173 -4.97 20.84 1.64
CA THR A 173 -3.89 21.11 2.61
C THR A 173 -2.60 20.42 2.17
N LEU A 174 -2.66 19.15 1.77
CA LEU A 174 -1.51 18.40 1.26
C LEU A 174 -0.95 19.03 -0.03
N GLU A 175 -1.80 19.36 -1.00
CA GLU A 175 -1.37 20.01 -2.25
C GLU A 175 -0.68 21.35 -1.99
N ASN A 176 -1.25 22.17 -1.10
CA ASN A 176 -0.67 23.48 -0.76
C ASN A 176 0.68 23.34 -0.04
N PHE A 177 0.79 22.35 0.85
CA PHE A 177 2.05 22.05 1.52
C PHE A 177 3.13 21.64 0.50
N PHE A 178 2.89 20.63 -0.31
CA PHE A 178 3.89 20.18 -1.28
C PHE A 178 4.22 21.27 -2.32
N ARG A 179 3.22 22.03 -2.78
CA ARG A 179 3.44 23.16 -3.72
C ARG A 179 4.32 24.24 -3.12
N ARG A 180 4.19 24.52 -1.83
CA ARG A 180 5.01 25.53 -1.13
C ARG A 180 6.48 25.13 -1.04
N TYR A 181 6.75 23.85 -0.77
CA TYR A 181 8.12 23.36 -0.56
C TYR A 181 8.80 22.84 -1.83
N LEU A 182 8.06 22.61 -2.90
CA LEU A 182 8.57 22.07 -4.16
C LEU A 182 9.69 22.90 -4.80
N PRO A 183 9.64 24.24 -4.85
CA PRO A 183 10.73 25.03 -5.43
C PRO A 183 12.06 24.83 -4.71
N ALA A 184 12.04 24.73 -3.38
CA ALA A 184 13.25 24.46 -2.60
C ALA A 184 13.80 23.05 -2.89
N ARG A 185 12.92 22.04 -3.04
CA ARG A 185 13.33 20.68 -3.41
C ARG A 185 13.84 20.57 -4.85
N ARG A 186 13.33 21.37 -5.78
CA ARG A 186 13.85 21.48 -7.15
C ARG A 186 15.23 22.15 -7.23
N SER A 187 15.52 23.08 -6.33
CA SER A 187 16.78 23.84 -6.34
C SER A 187 17.93 23.12 -5.67
N ARG A 188 17.66 22.20 -4.75
CA ARG A 188 18.67 21.46 -3.97
C ARG A 188 18.28 20.00 -3.86
N GLU A 189 19.16 19.11 -4.29
CA GLU A 189 19.00 17.68 -4.13
C GLU A 189 19.30 17.24 -2.67
N THR A 190 18.37 16.50 -2.08
CA THR A 190 18.49 15.86 -0.76
C THR A 190 18.08 14.40 -0.86
N ASP A 191 18.35 13.59 0.17
CA ASP A 191 18.09 12.14 0.12
C ASP A 191 16.62 11.77 0.39
N ASP A 192 15.76 12.74 0.75
CA ASP A 192 14.32 12.47 0.96
C ASP A 192 13.57 12.19 -0.36
N LEU A 193 12.50 11.41 -0.27
CA LEU A 193 11.75 10.98 -1.45
C LEU A 193 11.15 12.15 -2.25
N PHE A 194 10.76 13.24 -1.59
CA PHE A 194 10.23 14.41 -2.27
C PHE A 194 11.28 15.05 -3.19
N SER A 195 12.51 15.25 -2.67
CA SER A 195 13.63 15.71 -3.49
C SER A 195 13.97 14.73 -4.59
N VAL A 196 14.01 13.43 -4.26
CA VAL A 196 14.25 12.36 -5.25
C VAL A 196 13.27 12.47 -6.41
N LEU A 197 11.95 12.56 -6.15
CA LEU A 197 10.96 12.69 -7.21
C LEU A 197 11.09 13.97 -8.03
N CYS A 198 11.67 15.02 -7.45
CA CYS A 198 11.96 16.25 -8.17
C CYS A 198 13.09 16.11 -9.20
N HIS A 199 14.04 15.18 -9.00
CA HIS A 199 15.28 15.12 -9.78
C HIS A 199 15.43 13.86 -10.64
N ILE A 200 14.74 12.76 -10.31
CA ILE A 200 14.86 11.51 -11.08
C ILE A 200 14.39 11.65 -12.52
N GLU A 201 15.06 10.91 -13.36
CA GLU A 201 14.76 10.78 -14.79
C GLU A 201 14.55 9.32 -15.17
N SER A 202 13.72 9.09 -16.17
CA SER A 202 13.67 7.79 -16.84
C SER A 202 14.93 7.57 -17.68
N ASP A 203 15.14 6.36 -18.14
CA ASP A 203 16.22 6.03 -19.07
C ASP A 203 16.19 6.85 -20.39
N THR A 204 15.06 7.50 -20.68
CA THR A 204 14.85 8.39 -21.84
C THR A 204 14.92 9.88 -21.48
N GLY A 205 15.36 10.23 -20.26
CA GLY A 205 15.51 11.63 -19.81
C GLY A 205 14.19 12.32 -19.43
N GLN A 206 13.10 11.59 -19.28
CA GLN A 206 11.82 12.15 -18.85
C GLN A 206 11.77 12.35 -17.33
N ARG A 207 11.25 13.49 -16.89
CA ARG A 207 11.04 13.85 -15.48
C ARG A 207 9.57 14.01 -15.15
N PHE A 208 9.26 13.97 -13.86
CA PHE A 208 7.96 14.41 -13.37
C PHE A 208 7.80 15.92 -13.45
N SER A 209 6.63 16.36 -13.91
CA SER A 209 6.17 17.74 -13.73
C SER A 209 5.89 18.04 -12.25
N ASP A 210 5.76 19.31 -11.90
CA ASP A 210 5.46 19.73 -10.52
C ASP A 210 4.15 19.15 -10.01
N GLY A 211 3.13 19.09 -10.87
CA GLY A 211 1.84 18.48 -10.53
C GLY A 211 1.96 16.98 -10.25
N GLU A 212 2.70 16.25 -11.10
CA GLU A 212 2.93 14.82 -10.92
C GLU A 212 3.72 14.51 -9.65
N VAL A 213 4.74 15.31 -9.32
CA VAL A 213 5.48 15.16 -8.06
C VAL A 213 4.53 15.30 -6.87
N ILE A 214 3.69 16.34 -6.84
CA ILE A 214 2.73 16.58 -5.74
C ILE A 214 1.74 15.40 -5.62
N ASP A 215 1.17 14.97 -6.73
CA ASP A 215 0.20 13.89 -6.76
C ASP A 215 0.82 12.56 -6.29
N HIS A 216 2.06 12.28 -6.73
CA HIS A 216 2.78 11.09 -6.28
C HIS A 216 3.16 11.15 -4.80
N MET A 217 3.58 12.29 -4.28
CA MET A 217 3.88 12.43 -2.85
C MET A 217 2.64 12.12 -2.00
N ILE A 218 1.48 12.64 -2.37
CA ILE A 218 0.22 12.39 -1.65
C ILE A 218 -0.20 10.93 -1.79
N PHE A 219 -0.04 10.34 -2.97
CA PHE A 219 -0.35 8.94 -3.22
C PHE A 219 0.58 7.99 -2.47
N LEU A 220 1.88 8.25 -2.44
CA LEU A 220 2.87 7.40 -1.77
C LEU A 220 2.69 7.40 -0.25
N LEU A 221 2.28 8.52 0.36
CA LEU A 221 1.88 8.54 1.77
C LEU A 221 0.76 7.53 2.05
N MET A 222 -0.25 7.45 1.17
CA MET A 222 -1.33 6.47 1.30
C MET A 222 -0.83 5.04 1.11
N ALA A 223 -0.05 4.80 0.07
CA ALA A 223 0.40 3.46 -0.29
C ALA A 223 1.29 2.84 0.79
N ALA A 224 2.18 3.62 1.40
CA ALA A 224 3.16 3.13 2.36
C ALA A 224 2.62 2.96 3.79
N HIS A 225 1.70 3.83 4.22
CA HIS A 225 1.31 3.88 5.64
C HIS A 225 0.39 2.73 6.05
N ASP A 226 -0.82 2.65 5.50
CA ASP A 226 -1.84 1.70 5.99
C ASP A 226 -1.47 0.23 5.69
N THR A 227 -0.88 -0.04 4.54
CA THR A 227 -0.47 -1.41 4.17
C THR A 227 0.61 -1.95 5.09
N SER A 228 1.63 -1.15 5.39
CA SER A 228 2.70 -1.51 6.34
C SER A 228 2.15 -1.68 7.76
N THR A 229 1.29 -0.77 8.21
CA THR A 229 0.65 -0.88 9.53
C THR A 229 -0.13 -2.18 9.70
N ILE A 230 -0.95 -2.55 8.71
CA ILE A 230 -1.74 -3.79 8.74
C ILE A 230 -0.80 -5.00 8.74
N THR A 231 0.19 -5.03 7.87
CA THR A 231 1.14 -6.15 7.77
C THR A 231 1.87 -6.37 9.09
N ILE A 232 2.50 -5.33 9.66
CA ILE A 232 3.26 -5.44 10.90
C ILE A 232 2.34 -5.81 12.08
N SER A 233 1.13 -5.22 12.14
CA SER A 233 0.15 -5.57 13.19
C SER A 233 -0.27 -7.02 13.13
N THR A 234 -0.46 -7.55 11.92
CA THR A 234 -0.80 -8.97 11.68
C THR A 234 0.38 -9.86 12.08
N MET A 235 1.61 -9.49 11.71
CA MET A 235 2.82 -10.23 12.13
C MET A 235 2.94 -10.27 13.67
N MET A 236 2.76 -9.14 14.34
CA MET A 236 2.78 -9.09 15.82
C MET A 236 1.71 -9.99 16.44
N GLN A 237 0.50 -9.98 15.89
CA GLN A 237 -0.60 -10.82 16.37
C GLN A 237 -0.24 -12.31 16.25
N TYR A 238 0.17 -12.76 15.06
CA TYR A 238 0.48 -14.17 14.82
C TYR A 238 1.75 -14.63 15.54
N LEU A 239 2.78 -13.81 15.64
CA LEU A 239 3.97 -14.11 16.45
C LEU A 239 3.63 -14.22 17.94
N GLY A 240 2.74 -13.37 18.45
CA GLY A 240 2.26 -13.47 19.83
C GLY A 240 1.45 -14.74 20.13
N GLN A 241 0.73 -15.26 19.13
CA GLN A 241 -0.05 -16.50 19.23
C GLN A 241 0.79 -17.77 18.96
N ASN A 242 1.97 -17.64 18.36
CA ASN A 242 2.85 -18.75 17.94
C ASN A 242 4.26 -18.59 18.51
N PRO A 243 4.49 -18.92 19.82
CA PRO A 243 5.76 -18.73 20.48
C PRO A 243 6.96 -19.40 19.79
N GLN A 244 6.76 -20.52 19.12
CA GLN A 244 7.82 -21.21 18.36
C GLN A 244 8.35 -20.34 17.22
N TRP A 245 7.48 -19.66 16.47
CA TRP A 245 7.86 -18.73 15.42
C TRP A 245 8.47 -17.45 15.98
N GLN A 246 7.93 -16.94 17.07
CA GLN A 246 8.50 -15.77 17.77
C GLN A 246 9.93 -16.07 18.22
N ASN A 247 10.18 -17.24 18.83
CA ASN A 247 11.52 -17.60 19.30
C ASN A 247 12.50 -17.82 18.15
N ARG A 248 12.05 -18.42 17.04
CA ARG A 248 12.88 -18.57 15.83
C ARG A 248 13.29 -17.21 15.27
N CYS A 249 12.33 -16.32 15.01
CA CYS A 249 12.61 -14.98 14.51
C CYS A 249 13.51 -14.18 15.46
N ARG A 250 13.31 -14.31 16.79
CA ARG A 250 14.17 -13.69 17.80
C ARG A 250 15.60 -14.22 17.73
N ALA A 251 15.77 -15.53 17.59
CA ALA A 251 17.08 -16.14 17.49
C ALA A 251 17.83 -15.66 16.23
N GLU A 252 17.16 -15.60 15.09
CA GLU A 252 17.72 -15.06 13.84
C GLU A 252 18.12 -13.58 14.01
N SER A 253 17.27 -12.77 14.62
CA SER A 253 17.58 -11.34 14.86
C SER A 253 18.75 -11.15 15.80
N LEU A 254 18.87 -11.96 16.87
CA LEU A 254 19.99 -11.89 17.79
C LEU A 254 21.30 -12.37 17.15
N ALA A 255 21.23 -13.28 16.18
CA ALA A 255 22.40 -13.77 15.46
C ALA A 255 23.08 -12.70 14.58
N LEU A 256 22.37 -11.66 14.18
CA LEU A 256 22.94 -10.51 13.47
C LEU A 256 23.96 -9.74 14.31
N SER A 257 23.92 -9.89 15.64
CA SER A 257 24.81 -9.20 16.58
C SER A 257 24.82 -7.66 16.44
N THR A 258 23.76 -7.11 15.88
CA THR A 258 23.52 -5.66 15.72
C THR A 258 22.08 -5.31 16.03
N SER A 259 21.85 -4.11 16.57
CA SER A 259 20.51 -3.54 16.75
C SER A 259 20.06 -2.69 15.55
N THR A 260 20.97 -2.45 14.61
CA THR A 260 20.74 -1.61 13.43
C THR A 260 21.21 -2.35 12.17
N PRO A 261 20.44 -3.37 11.71
CA PRO A 261 20.83 -4.17 10.57
C PRO A 261 20.91 -3.32 9.30
N SER A 262 21.94 -3.55 8.51
CA SER A 262 22.05 -3.01 7.16
C SER A 262 21.03 -3.65 6.23
N TYR A 263 20.80 -3.04 5.08
CA TYR A 263 19.90 -3.59 4.06
C TYR A 263 20.27 -5.04 3.65
N ALA A 264 21.57 -5.34 3.54
CA ALA A 264 22.05 -6.67 3.18
C ALA A 264 21.84 -7.71 4.30
N GLU A 265 21.89 -7.28 5.56
CA GLU A 265 21.67 -8.17 6.72
C GLU A 265 20.18 -8.54 6.88
N LEU A 266 19.25 -7.75 6.33
CA LEU A 266 17.82 -8.09 6.34
C LEU A 266 17.54 -9.40 5.59
N ASP A 267 18.34 -9.75 4.57
CA ASP A 267 18.21 -11.02 3.83
C ASP A 267 18.51 -12.27 4.70
N GLN A 268 19.15 -12.08 5.85
CA GLN A 268 19.44 -13.16 6.80
C GLN A 268 18.27 -13.49 7.74
N LEU A 269 17.22 -12.66 7.72
CA LEU A 269 16.01 -12.82 8.55
C LEU A 269 14.95 -13.67 7.83
N ALA A 270 15.34 -14.89 7.42
CA ALA A 270 14.51 -15.77 6.60
C ALA A 270 13.17 -16.14 7.29
N GLY A 271 13.18 -16.35 8.60
CA GLY A 271 11.97 -16.64 9.37
C GLY A 271 11.00 -15.47 9.37
N LEU A 272 11.46 -14.23 9.48
CA LEU A 272 10.61 -13.04 9.38
C LEU A 272 10.00 -12.89 7.97
N ASP A 273 10.76 -13.20 6.91
CA ASP A 273 10.24 -13.19 5.53
C ASP A 273 9.12 -14.21 5.35
N LEU A 274 9.29 -15.45 5.84
CA LEU A 274 8.25 -16.48 5.81
C LEU A 274 7.00 -16.05 6.60
N VAL A 275 7.19 -15.51 7.80
CA VAL A 275 6.09 -14.97 8.63
C VAL A 275 5.35 -13.85 7.91
N MET A 276 6.06 -12.92 7.29
CA MET A 276 5.47 -11.81 6.55
C MET A 276 4.62 -12.34 5.38
N LYS A 277 5.14 -13.28 4.59
CA LYS A 277 4.42 -13.88 3.46
C LYS A 277 3.13 -14.57 3.91
N GLU A 278 3.18 -15.35 4.99
CA GLU A 278 2.00 -16.02 5.53
C GLU A 278 0.98 -15.01 6.10
N CYS A 279 1.44 -13.98 6.77
CA CYS A 279 0.57 -12.90 7.24
C CYS A 279 -0.12 -12.16 6.08
N LEU A 280 0.58 -11.88 4.98
CA LEU A 280 0.02 -11.28 3.77
C LEU A 280 -1.01 -12.19 3.09
N ARG A 281 -0.83 -13.51 3.15
CA ARG A 281 -1.81 -14.49 2.68
C ARG A 281 -3.07 -14.46 3.53
N LEU A 282 -2.91 -14.58 4.86
CA LEU A 282 -4.04 -14.64 5.81
C LEU A 282 -4.79 -13.32 5.90
N VAL A 283 -4.08 -12.19 5.91
CA VAL A 283 -4.67 -10.86 6.02
C VAL A 283 -4.07 -9.96 4.96
N ALA A 284 -4.63 -10.02 3.75
CA ALA A 284 -4.19 -9.15 2.67
C ALA A 284 -4.51 -7.68 2.99
N PRO A 285 -3.54 -6.75 3.02
CA PRO A 285 -3.80 -5.33 3.27
C PRO A 285 -4.75 -4.71 2.24
N VAL A 286 -4.73 -5.22 1.01
CA VAL A 286 -5.65 -4.86 -0.07
C VAL A 286 -6.46 -6.11 -0.44
N PRO A 287 -7.57 -6.41 0.27
CA PRO A 287 -8.31 -7.67 0.11
C PRO A 287 -9.07 -7.78 -1.21
N VAL A 288 -9.32 -6.65 -1.86
CA VAL A 288 -10.07 -6.53 -3.12
C VAL A 288 -9.41 -5.49 -4.01
N MET A 289 -9.22 -5.83 -5.28
CA MET A 289 -8.72 -4.89 -6.29
C MET A 289 -9.82 -4.60 -7.31
N ALA A 290 -10.08 -3.31 -7.55
CA ALA A 290 -11.08 -2.85 -8.49
C ALA A 290 -10.48 -2.61 -9.88
N ARG A 291 -11.24 -2.96 -10.92
CA ARG A 291 -10.97 -2.67 -12.33
C ARG A 291 -12.25 -2.20 -13.01
N ARG A 292 -12.14 -1.64 -14.19
CA ARG A 292 -13.28 -1.40 -15.07
C ARG A 292 -12.96 -1.88 -16.48
N ALA A 293 -13.87 -2.60 -17.11
CA ALA A 293 -13.76 -2.97 -18.51
C ALA A 293 -13.98 -1.75 -19.41
N VAL A 294 -13.04 -1.47 -20.33
CA VAL A 294 -13.12 -0.33 -21.27
C VAL A 294 -13.68 -0.73 -22.64
N CYS A 295 -13.68 -2.02 -22.92
CA CYS A 295 -14.29 -2.61 -24.12
C CYS A 295 -15.04 -3.87 -23.73
N ASP A 296 -15.87 -4.39 -24.63
CA ASP A 296 -16.46 -5.71 -24.49
C ASP A 296 -15.32 -6.75 -24.43
N THR A 297 -15.36 -7.61 -23.44
CA THR A 297 -14.31 -8.60 -23.18
C THR A 297 -14.88 -9.87 -22.54
N GLN A 298 -14.01 -10.78 -22.16
CA GLN A 298 -14.35 -11.99 -21.43
C GLN A 298 -13.46 -12.15 -20.20
N ILE A 299 -13.96 -12.85 -19.20
CA ILE A 299 -13.18 -13.36 -18.07
C ILE A 299 -13.54 -14.84 -18.01
N GLN A 300 -12.58 -15.72 -18.23
CA GLN A 300 -12.85 -17.11 -18.56
C GLN A 300 -13.86 -17.14 -19.74
N ASP A 301 -14.86 -17.99 -19.70
CA ASP A 301 -15.89 -18.08 -20.75
C ASP A 301 -17.07 -17.10 -20.54
N HIS A 302 -16.94 -16.10 -19.66
CA HIS A 302 -18.03 -15.19 -19.30
C HIS A 302 -17.86 -13.85 -19.99
N PHE A 303 -18.86 -13.47 -20.80
CA PHE A 303 -18.90 -12.16 -21.45
C PHE A 303 -19.05 -11.01 -20.44
N VAL A 304 -18.19 -10.00 -20.57
CA VAL A 304 -18.14 -8.80 -19.72
C VAL A 304 -18.26 -7.56 -20.61
N PRO A 305 -19.42 -6.89 -20.63
CA PRO A 305 -19.62 -5.69 -21.43
C PRO A 305 -18.71 -4.54 -21.00
N ALA A 306 -18.39 -3.65 -21.93
CA ALA A 306 -17.74 -2.38 -21.66
C ALA A 306 -18.46 -1.60 -20.55
N GLY A 307 -17.70 -0.93 -19.70
CA GLY A 307 -18.23 -0.17 -18.55
C GLY A 307 -18.51 -0.98 -17.29
N THR A 308 -18.38 -2.31 -17.34
CA THR A 308 -18.54 -3.19 -16.17
C THR A 308 -17.40 -3.02 -15.18
N TYR A 309 -17.72 -2.91 -13.90
CA TYR A 309 -16.73 -2.95 -12.82
C TYR A 309 -16.36 -4.41 -12.53
N VAL A 310 -15.07 -4.65 -12.30
CA VAL A 310 -14.55 -5.98 -11.95
C VAL A 310 -13.86 -5.91 -10.61
N SER A 311 -14.20 -6.86 -9.75
CA SER A 311 -13.63 -7.04 -8.42
C SER A 311 -12.75 -8.30 -8.43
N VAL A 312 -11.45 -8.13 -8.38
CA VAL A 312 -10.49 -9.22 -8.16
C VAL A 312 -10.30 -9.37 -6.65
N VAL A 313 -10.44 -10.58 -6.13
CA VAL A 313 -10.51 -10.84 -4.67
C VAL A 313 -9.39 -11.79 -4.22
N PRO A 314 -8.13 -11.31 -4.12
CA PRO A 314 -7.01 -12.14 -3.69
C PRO A 314 -7.23 -12.77 -2.33
N HIS A 315 -7.81 -12.02 -1.39
CA HIS A 315 -8.10 -12.54 -0.05
C HIS A 315 -8.94 -13.83 -0.08
N PHE A 316 -9.94 -13.93 -0.98
CA PHE A 316 -10.70 -15.15 -1.13
C PHE A 316 -9.84 -16.29 -1.68
N THR A 317 -9.05 -16.03 -2.72
CA THR A 317 -8.16 -17.03 -3.35
C THR A 317 -7.12 -17.55 -2.35
N HIS A 318 -6.63 -16.71 -1.45
CA HIS A 318 -5.67 -17.06 -0.41
C HIS A 318 -6.25 -18.00 0.68
N HIS A 319 -7.57 -18.12 0.76
CA HIS A 319 -8.28 -18.97 1.73
C HIS A 319 -8.98 -20.17 1.07
N MET A 320 -8.70 -20.46 -0.20
CA MET A 320 -9.30 -21.59 -0.91
C MET A 320 -8.55 -22.89 -0.57
N PRO A 321 -9.21 -23.90 0.03
CA PRO A 321 -8.54 -25.13 0.46
C PRO A 321 -7.97 -25.96 -0.69
N GLN A 322 -8.46 -25.75 -1.93
CA GLN A 322 -7.94 -26.40 -3.14
C GLN A 322 -6.48 -26.00 -3.44
N TYR A 323 -6.09 -24.78 -3.06
CA TYR A 323 -4.76 -24.22 -3.32
C TYR A 323 -3.92 -24.09 -2.06
N TRP A 324 -4.57 -23.96 -0.90
CA TRP A 324 -3.94 -23.76 0.40
C TRP A 324 -4.46 -24.81 1.39
N PRO A 325 -3.79 -25.96 1.55
CA PRO A 325 -4.20 -26.95 2.55
C PRO A 325 -4.28 -26.32 3.93
N ASP A 326 -5.37 -26.56 4.65
CA ASP A 326 -5.66 -25.93 5.95
C ASP A 326 -5.48 -24.42 5.95
N PRO A 327 -6.29 -23.67 5.13
CA PRO A 327 -6.00 -22.29 4.77
C PRO A 327 -6.10 -21.31 5.95
N GLU A 328 -6.82 -21.66 7.01
CA GLU A 328 -6.97 -20.80 8.20
C GLU A 328 -5.83 -21.00 9.21
N HIS A 329 -5.02 -22.04 9.04
CA HIS A 329 -3.89 -22.30 9.91
C HIS A 329 -2.69 -21.41 9.54
N PHE A 330 -2.06 -20.78 10.55
CA PHE A 330 -0.82 -20.00 10.37
C PHE A 330 0.36 -20.96 10.23
N ASP A 331 0.87 -21.10 9.04
CA ASP A 331 1.99 -21.98 8.68
C ASP A 331 2.96 -21.29 7.73
N PRO A 332 3.91 -20.49 8.24
CA PRO A 332 4.91 -19.82 7.41
C PRO A 332 5.77 -20.75 6.55
N GLU A 333 5.93 -22.03 6.96
CA GLU A 333 6.68 -23.01 6.16
C GLU A 333 6.06 -23.30 4.79
N ARG A 334 4.80 -22.87 4.53
CA ARG A 334 4.19 -22.92 3.20
C ARG A 334 5.02 -22.22 2.14
N PHE A 335 5.76 -21.19 2.54
CA PHE A 335 6.59 -20.37 1.66
C PHE A 335 8.07 -20.77 1.64
N ALA A 336 8.44 -21.79 2.38
CA ALA A 336 9.79 -22.32 2.34
C ALA A 336 10.08 -23.07 1.02
N ASP A 337 11.31 -22.95 0.50
CA ASP A 337 11.67 -23.46 -0.83
C ASP A 337 11.43 -24.97 -0.99
N HIS A 338 11.58 -25.74 0.10
CA HIS A 338 11.35 -27.19 0.09
C HIS A 338 9.87 -27.60 -0.05
N ARG A 339 8.93 -26.64 0.03
CA ARG A 339 7.47 -26.85 -0.09
C ARG A 339 6.84 -26.16 -1.31
N ARG A 340 7.63 -25.51 -2.14
CA ARG A 340 7.20 -24.88 -3.40
C ARG A 340 7.07 -25.88 -4.53
#